data_199a8e46945b994171ed2c01b0d028ed
#
_entry.id   199a8e46945b994171ed2c01b0d028ed
#
_cell.length_a   1.000
_cell.length_b   1.000
_cell.length_c   1.000
_cell.angle_alpha   90.00
_cell.angle_beta   90.00
_cell.angle_gamma   90.00
#
_symmetry.space_group_name_H-M   'P 1'
#
loop_
_entity.id
_entity.type
_entity.pdbx_description
1 polymer ?
#
loop_
_entity_poly.entity_id
_entity_poly.type
_entity_poly.pdbx_seq_one_letter_code
_entity_poly.pdbx_strand_id
1 'polypeptide(L)'
;MNKILSLALKKAVSEYSPEVKGVSKINKPDLFSLNNETELFQNDKGIIIKIDRSKDANLTDFGKATLKDRYLGLNESYQDLFARVASTYADDNLHAQRIYNYISNLWFMPATPVLSNGGTKRGLPISCFLNEASDSLGGILDL
;
A
#
# COMPACT_ATOMS: atom_id res chain seq x y z
N MET A 1 -22.29 -11.61 -21.89
CA MET A 1 -22.72 -10.23 -21.55
C MET A 1 -21.62 -9.36 -20.89
N ASN A 2 -20.32 -9.77 -20.91
CA ASN A 2 -19.24 -9.08 -20.17
C ASN A 2 -18.19 -8.32 -21.02
N LYS A 3 -18.24 -8.38 -22.36
CA LYS A 3 -17.26 -7.65 -23.21
C LYS A 3 -17.57 -6.16 -23.40
N ILE A 4 -18.84 -5.80 -23.37
CA ILE A 4 -19.28 -4.40 -23.61
C ILE A 4 -19.01 -3.53 -22.38
N LEU A 5 -19.18 -4.08 -21.16
CA LEU A 5 -18.89 -3.37 -19.91
C LEU A 5 -17.38 -3.09 -19.73
N SER A 6 -16.53 -4.02 -20.16
CA SER A 6 -15.06 -3.87 -20.11
C SER A 6 -14.55 -2.80 -21.07
N LEU A 7 -15.16 -2.65 -22.26
CA LEU A 7 -14.79 -1.59 -23.20
C LEU A 7 -15.25 -0.21 -22.73
N ALA A 8 -16.44 -0.10 -22.14
CA ALA A 8 -16.96 1.15 -21.60
C ALA A 8 -16.13 1.67 -20.43
N LEU A 9 -15.69 0.79 -19.52
CA LEU A 9 -14.79 1.16 -18.42
C LEU A 9 -13.40 1.60 -18.91
N LYS A 10 -12.84 0.92 -19.92
CA LYS A 10 -11.55 1.34 -20.51
C LYS A 10 -11.64 2.68 -21.19
N LYS A 11 -12.76 3.02 -21.82
CA LYS A 11 -12.98 4.31 -22.47
C LYS A 11 -13.17 5.45 -21.44
N ALA A 12 -13.92 5.20 -20.37
CA ALA A 12 -14.12 6.17 -19.29
C ALA A 12 -12.82 6.50 -18.53
N VAL A 13 -11.94 5.53 -18.33
CA VAL A 13 -10.63 5.75 -17.68
C VAL A 13 -9.65 6.49 -18.60
N SER A 14 -9.78 6.36 -19.93
CA SER A 14 -8.93 7.08 -20.89
C SER A 14 -9.35 8.54 -21.08
N GLU A 15 -10.62 8.87 -20.82
CA GLU A 15 -11.16 10.23 -20.98
C GLU A 15 -11.05 11.10 -19.71
N TYR A 16 -10.75 10.51 -18.55
CA TYR A 16 -10.58 11.24 -17.30
C TYR A 16 -9.09 11.44 -16.97
N SER A 17 -8.42 12.26 -17.78
CA SER A 17 -7.13 12.84 -17.45
C SER A 17 -7.32 14.34 -17.26
N PRO A 18 -7.43 14.86 -16.03
CA PRO A 18 -7.41 16.32 -15.83
C PRO A 18 -6.01 16.81 -16.22
N GLU A 19 -5.91 17.57 -17.30
CA GLU A 19 -4.71 18.35 -17.62
C GLU A 19 -4.49 19.38 -16.51
N VAL A 20 -3.61 19.04 -15.57
CA VAL A 20 -3.08 20.01 -14.61
C VAL A 20 -2.05 20.85 -15.36
N LYS A 21 -2.46 22.01 -15.85
CA LYS A 21 -1.55 23.00 -16.43
C LYS A 21 -0.57 23.45 -15.34
N GLY A 22 0.71 23.13 -15.53
CA GLY A 22 1.78 23.66 -14.68
C GLY A 22 2.76 22.67 -14.08
N VAL A 23 2.64 21.37 -14.35
CA VAL A 23 3.64 20.39 -13.94
C VAL A 23 4.65 20.23 -15.09
N SER A 24 5.87 20.75 -14.89
CA SER A 24 7.03 20.43 -15.73
C SER A 24 7.11 18.91 -15.90
N LYS A 25 7.40 18.47 -17.14
CA LYS A 25 7.52 17.06 -17.53
C LYS A 25 8.29 16.27 -16.47
N ILE A 26 7.56 15.58 -15.59
CA ILE A 26 8.15 14.56 -14.73
C ILE A 26 8.53 13.43 -15.69
N ASN A 27 9.83 13.25 -15.93
CA ASN A 27 10.34 12.10 -16.63
C ASN A 27 9.74 10.88 -15.97
N LYS A 28 8.94 10.09 -16.72
CA LYS A 28 8.51 8.78 -16.25
C LYS A 28 9.78 8.02 -15.91
N PRO A 29 10.02 7.61 -14.67
CA PRO A 29 11.15 6.77 -14.38
C PRO A 29 10.96 5.49 -15.22
N ASP A 30 11.95 5.15 -16.03
CA ASP A 30 11.96 3.91 -16.76
C ASP A 30 11.76 2.76 -15.78
N LEU A 31 10.65 2.04 -15.93
CA LEU A 31 10.25 0.92 -15.06
C LEU A 31 11.27 -0.23 -15.07
N PHE A 32 12.36 -0.11 -15.86
CA PHE A 32 13.35 -1.15 -16.14
C PHE A 32 14.80 -0.72 -16.06
N SER A 33 15.15 0.41 -15.46
CA SER A 33 16.57 0.67 -15.20
C SER A 33 17.06 -0.26 -14.09
N LEU A 34 17.70 -1.32 -14.50
CA LEU A 34 18.40 -2.30 -13.69
C LEU A 34 19.64 -1.65 -13.05
N ASN A 35 19.47 -1.07 -11.88
CA ASN A 35 20.59 -0.83 -10.97
C ASN A 35 20.68 -1.96 -9.95
N ASN A 36 21.85 -2.46 -9.71
CA ASN A 36 22.30 -3.72 -9.14
C ASN A 36 21.88 -4.09 -7.71
N GLU A 37 20.75 -3.59 -7.18
CA GLU A 37 20.28 -3.88 -5.81
C GLU A 37 18.80 -4.22 -5.72
N THR A 38 18.18 -4.69 -6.81
CA THR A 38 16.77 -5.09 -6.78
C THR A 38 16.63 -6.52 -6.25
N GLU A 39 16.11 -6.62 -5.05
CA GLU A 39 15.73 -7.87 -4.40
C GLU A 39 14.28 -8.22 -4.73
N LEU A 40 13.96 -9.52 -4.80
CA LEU A 40 12.60 -9.98 -5.03
C LEU A 40 11.95 -10.36 -3.70
N PHE A 41 10.78 -9.78 -3.44
CA PHE A 41 9.88 -10.18 -2.38
C PHE A 41 8.74 -11.02 -2.97
N GLN A 42 8.39 -12.12 -2.32
CA GLN A 42 7.25 -12.95 -2.69
C GLN A 42 6.38 -13.22 -1.45
N ASN A 43 5.06 -13.05 -1.59
CA ASN A 43 4.12 -13.39 -0.53
C ASN A 43 3.58 -14.82 -0.68
N ASP A 44 2.78 -15.28 0.30
CA ASP A 44 2.18 -16.62 0.32
C ASP A 44 1.21 -16.87 -0.85
N LYS A 45 0.69 -15.82 -1.48
CA LYS A 45 -0.21 -15.90 -2.64
C LYS A 45 0.55 -15.97 -3.98
N GLY A 46 1.89 -15.94 -3.94
CA GLY A 46 2.74 -15.96 -5.14
C GLY A 46 2.90 -14.59 -5.81
N ILE A 47 2.43 -13.50 -5.21
CA ILE A 47 2.65 -12.14 -5.71
C ILE A 47 4.13 -11.76 -5.52
N ILE A 48 4.75 -11.33 -6.62
CA ILE A 48 6.18 -10.98 -6.65
C ILE A 48 6.34 -9.47 -6.85
N ILE A 49 7.19 -8.85 -6.03
CA ILE A 49 7.53 -7.42 -6.05
C ILE A 49 9.05 -7.27 -6.10
N LYS A 50 9.54 -6.36 -6.92
CA LYS A 50 10.93 -5.90 -6.88
C LYS A 50 11.09 -4.86 -5.80
N ILE A 51 11.95 -5.12 -4.83
CA ILE A 51 12.28 -4.22 -3.74
C ILE A 51 13.50 -3.39 -4.10
N ASP A 52 13.45 -2.11 -3.77
CA ASP A 52 14.57 -1.18 -3.89
C ASP A 52 14.91 -0.62 -2.50
N ARG A 53 15.96 -1.16 -1.89
CA ARG A 53 16.42 -0.78 -0.54
C ARG A 53 16.94 0.66 -0.49
N SER A 54 17.38 1.24 -1.62
CA SER A 54 17.87 2.62 -1.66
C SER A 54 16.79 3.64 -1.28
N LYS A 55 15.51 3.28 -1.42
CA LYS A 55 14.37 4.11 -1.03
C LYS A 55 14.23 4.33 0.47
N ASP A 56 14.95 3.60 1.31
CA ASP A 56 15.06 3.90 2.74
C ASP A 56 15.64 5.28 3.01
N ALA A 57 16.36 5.86 2.04
CA ALA A 57 16.84 7.25 2.09
C ALA A 57 15.70 8.29 2.05
N ASN A 58 14.52 7.93 1.54
CA ASN A 58 13.36 8.81 1.54
C ASN A 58 12.74 8.97 2.93
N LEU A 59 13.00 8.03 3.84
CA LEU A 59 12.46 8.04 5.19
C LEU A 59 13.28 8.97 6.09
N THR A 60 12.61 9.86 6.80
CA THR A 60 13.22 10.65 7.87
C THR A 60 13.60 9.76 9.06
N ASP A 61 14.52 10.22 9.93
CA ASP A 61 14.90 9.48 11.14
C ASP A 61 13.70 9.23 12.05
N PHE A 62 12.82 10.22 12.19
CA PHE A 62 11.56 10.07 12.93
C PHE A 62 10.65 9.03 12.29
N GLY A 63 10.51 9.03 10.95
CA GLY A 63 9.74 8.04 10.22
C GLY A 63 10.28 6.62 10.42
N LYS A 64 11.59 6.43 10.33
CA LYS A 64 12.28 5.16 10.60
C LYS A 64 12.04 4.66 12.02
N ALA A 65 12.19 5.55 13.02
CA ALA A 65 11.94 5.21 14.41
C ALA A 65 10.49 4.77 14.64
N THR A 66 9.52 5.51 14.06
CA THR A 66 8.08 5.21 14.18
C THR A 66 7.73 3.88 13.51
N LEU A 67 8.25 3.61 12.30
CA LEU A 67 8.03 2.34 11.61
C LEU A 67 8.59 1.17 12.40
N LYS A 68 9.79 1.32 12.96
CA LYS A 68 10.45 0.30 13.78
C LYS A 68 9.69 0.00 15.07
N ASP A 69 9.18 1.03 15.73
CA ASP A 69 8.48 0.90 17.02
C ASP A 69 7.10 0.25 16.87
N ARG A 70 6.36 0.53 15.79
CA ARG A 70 4.92 0.24 15.71
C ARG A 70 4.49 -0.70 14.60
N TYR A 71 5.25 -0.80 13.51
CA TYR A 71 4.75 -1.40 12.27
C TYR A 71 5.55 -2.59 11.75
N LEU A 72 6.86 -2.61 12.00
CA LEU A 72 7.71 -3.71 11.52
C LEU A 72 7.36 -5.02 12.22
N GLY A 73 7.31 -6.09 11.43
CA GLY A 73 7.28 -7.46 11.92
C GLY A 73 8.65 -7.89 12.44
N LEU A 74 8.71 -9.12 12.98
CA LEU A 74 9.97 -9.72 13.43
C LEU A 74 10.90 -9.90 12.20
N ASN A 75 12.11 -9.36 12.27
CA ASN A 75 13.11 -9.40 11.19
C ASN A 75 12.67 -8.72 9.86
N GLU A 76 11.70 -7.83 9.91
CA GLU A 76 11.21 -7.09 8.75
C GLU A 76 11.95 -5.75 8.61
N SER A 77 12.34 -5.37 7.39
CA SER A 77 12.86 -4.03 7.09
C SER A 77 11.75 -3.10 6.58
N TYR A 78 12.05 -1.81 6.39
CA TYR A 78 11.05 -0.84 5.93
C TYR A 78 10.49 -1.19 4.55
N GLN A 79 11.34 -1.62 3.61
CA GLN A 79 10.89 -1.97 2.27
C GLN A 79 10.14 -3.31 2.24
N ASP A 80 10.46 -4.26 3.14
CA ASP A 80 9.71 -5.50 3.30
C ASP A 80 8.30 -5.23 3.83
N LEU A 81 8.16 -4.31 4.81
CA LEU A 81 6.86 -3.83 5.29
C LEU A 81 6.01 -3.31 4.13
N PHE A 82 6.58 -2.43 3.30
CA PHE A 82 5.87 -1.84 2.17
C PHE A 82 5.50 -2.88 1.11
N ALA A 83 6.38 -3.85 0.85
CA ALA A 83 6.12 -4.94 -0.07
C ALA A 83 5.04 -5.91 0.47
N ARG A 84 5.09 -6.25 1.76
CA ARG A 84 4.07 -7.08 2.42
C ARG A 84 2.68 -6.44 2.29
N VAL A 85 2.56 -5.18 2.62
CA VAL A 85 1.27 -4.46 2.53
C VAL A 85 0.81 -4.36 1.08
N ALA A 86 1.69 -3.96 0.15
CA ALA A 86 1.35 -3.84 -1.26
C ALA A 86 0.88 -5.16 -1.86
N SER A 87 1.59 -6.26 -1.59
CA SER A 87 1.24 -7.59 -2.11
C SER A 87 -0.05 -8.16 -1.54
N THR A 88 -0.43 -7.74 -0.33
CA THR A 88 -1.64 -8.24 0.34
C THR A 88 -2.92 -7.77 -0.34
N TYR A 89 -2.93 -6.53 -0.81
CA TYR A 89 -4.12 -5.86 -1.35
C TYR A 89 -4.12 -5.75 -2.87
N ALA A 90 -3.11 -6.30 -3.53
CA ALA A 90 -3.01 -6.28 -4.99
C ALA A 90 -3.72 -7.48 -5.62
N ASP A 91 -4.21 -7.28 -6.84
CA ASP A 91 -4.86 -8.31 -7.65
C ASP A 91 -3.83 -9.14 -8.43
N ASP A 92 -2.69 -8.51 -8.81
CA ASP A 92 -1.61 -9.11 -9.58
C ASP A 92 -0.25 -8.47 -9.27
N ASN A 93 0.84 -9.00 -9.86
CA ASN A 93 2.20 -8.51 -9.64
C ASN A 93 2.39 -7.06 -10.09
N LEU A 94 1.75 -6.65 -11.19
CA LEU A 94 1.87 -5.28 -11.71
C LEU A 94 1.16 -4.28 -10.79
N HIS A 95 -0.01 -4.65 -10.29
CA HIS A 95 -0.74 -3.85 -9.30
C HIS A 95 0.05 -3.75 -7.99
N ALA A 96 0.59 -4.87 -7.50
CA ALA A 96 1.43 -4.91 -6.31
C ALA A 96 2.67 -4.01 -6.43
N GLN A 97 3.39 -4.09 -7.56
CA GLN A 97 4.56 -3.26 -7.81
C GLN A 97 4.20 -1.78 -7.85
N ARG A 98 3.06 -1.42 -8.41
CA ARG A 98 2.58 -0.03 -8.46
C ARG A 98 2.25 0.51 -7.06
N ILE A 99 1.53 -0.25 -6.25
CA ILE A 99 1.23 0.12 -4.86
C ILE A 99 2.53 0.29 -4.06
N TYR A 100 3.45 -0.69 -4.16
CA TYR A 100 4.76 -0.63 -3.52
C TYR A 100 5.52 0.64 -3.92
N ASN A 101 5.56 0.97 -5.21
CA ASN A 101 6.23 2.16 -5.70
C ASN A 101 5.64 3.44 -5.11
N TYR A 102 4.32 3.53 -4.96
CA TYR A 102 3.68 4.70 -4.37
C TYR A 102 4.01 4.85 -2.88
N ILE A 103 3.98 3.75 -2.13
CA ILE A 103 4.30 3.76 -0.70
C ILE A 103 5.79 4.07 -0.49
N SER A 104 6.68 3.38 -1.21
CA SER A 104 8.13 3.51 -1.05
C SER A 104 8.69 4.87 -1.50
N ASN A 105 8.00 5.58 -2.40
CA ASN A 105 8.29 6.95 -2.77
C ASN A 105 7.57 7.99 -1.87
N LEU A 106 6.85 7.55 -0.84
CA LEU A 106 6.08 8.39 0.08
C LEU A 106 4.99 9.24 -0.61
N TRP A 107 4.51 8.82 -1.78
CA TRP A 107 3.39 9.50 -2.45
C TRP A 107 2.05 9.12 -1.82
N PHE A 108 2.00 7.97 -1.16
CA PHE A 108 0.85 7.44 -0.46
C PHE A 108 1.32 6.68 0.77
N MET A 109 0.64 6.83 1.89
CA MET A 109 0.89 6.06 3.10
C MET A 109 -0.42 5.43 3.58
N PRO A 110 -0.49 4.10 3.69
CA PRO A 110 -1.66 3.42 4.22
C PRO A 110 -1.93 3.79 5.69
N ALA A 111 -3.19 3.66 6.11
CA ALA A 111 -3.58 3.86 7.49
C ALA A 111 -2.88 2.85 8.44
N THR A 112 -2.71 3.24 9.70
CA THR A 112 -2.06 2.43 10.74
C THR A 112 -2.48 0.96 10.76
N PRO A 113 -3.77 0.59 10.77
CA PRO A 113 -4.16 -0.82 10.83
C PRO A 113 -3.82 -1.59 9.55
N VAL A 114 -3.78 -0.92 8.41
CA VAL A 114 -3.35 -1.52 7.14
C VAL A 114 -1.85 -1.82 7.17
N LEU A 115 -1.03 -0.87 7.63
CA LEU A 115 0.42 -1.08 7.79
C LEU A 115 0.75 -2.15 8.82
N SER A 116 0.08 -2.14 9.98
CA SER A 116 0.38 -3.08 11.07
C SER A 116 -0.09 -4.49 10.77
N ASN A 117 -1.30 -4.64 10.21
CA ASN A 117 -2.00 -5.92 10.14
C ASN A 117 -2.05 -6.49 8.72
N GLY A 118 -1.90 -5.66 7.66
CA GLY A 118 -1.94 -6.12 6.28
C GLY A 118 -0.90 -7.21 6.00
N GLY A 119 -1.35 -8.35 5.48
CA GLY A 119 -0.50 -9.51 5.20
C GLY A 119 -0.03 -10.27 6.44
N THR A 120 -0.59 -9.99 7.61
CA THR A 120 -0.31 -10.71 8.85
C THR A 120 -1.56 -11.46 9.32
N LYS A 121 -1.39 -12.38 10.27
CA LYS A 121 -2.51 -13.04 10.96
C LYS A 121 -3.03 -12.24 12.16
N ARG A 122 -2.54 -11.02 12.35
CA ARG A 122 -2.88 -10.15 13.48
C ARG A 122 -3.99 -9.20 13.06
N GLY A 123 -5.04 -9.07 13.87
CA GLY A 123 -6.05 -8.03 13.78
C GLY A 123 -6.68 -7.84 12.39
N LEU A 124 -7.51 -6.81 12.30
CA LEU A 124 -8.18 -6.40 11.07
C LEU A 124 -7.52 -5.11 10.53
N PRO A 125 -7.54 -4.87 9.20
CA PRO A 125 -7.04 -3.63 8.60
C PRO A 125 -8.06 -2.49 8.71
N ILE A 126 -8.76 -2.40 9.84
CA ILE A 126 -9.87 -1.49 10.11
C ILE A 126 -9.52 -0.65 11.34
N SER A 127 -9.73 0.66 11.26
CA SER A 127 -9.41 1.59 12.34
C SER A 127 -10.61 2.02 13.19
N CYS A 128 -11.82 1.74 12.72
CA CYS A 128 -13.05 2.22 13.37
C CYS A 128 -14.05 1.10 13.54
N PHE A 129 -14.66 1.05 14.73
CA PHE A 129 -15.80 0.21 15.04
C PHE A 129 -16.93 1.12 15.53
N LEU A 130 -18.12 0.88 15.06
CA LEU A 130 -19.33 1.54 15.54
C LEU A 130 -20.17 0.51 16.28
N ASN A 131 -20.49 0.82 17.53
CA ASN A 131 -21.44 0.07 18.34
C ASN A 131 -22.63 0.95 18.64
N GLU A 132 -23.82 0.37 18.67
CA GLU A 132 -25.04 1.02 19.11
C GLU A 132 -25.29 0.63 20.57
N ALA A 133 -25.40 1.63 21.45
CA ALA A 133 -25.80 1.45 22.82
C ALA A 133 -27.23 1.91 23.02
N SER A 134 -28.06 1.16 23.75
CA SER A 134 -29.34 1.68 24.22
C SER A 134 -29.12 2.79 25.25
N ASP A 135 -30.07 3.76 25.32
CA ASP A 135 -29.99 4.87 26.26
C ASP A 135 -30.34 4.40 27.68
N SER A 136 -29.50 3.54 28.23
CA SER A 136 -29.58 3.00 29.57
C SER A 136 -28.20 2.66 30.11
N LEU A 137 -28.04 2.72 31.45
CA LEU A 137 -26.75 2.35 32.07
C LEU A 137 -26.34 0.91 31.75
N GLY A 138 -27.32 -0.02 31.76
CA GLY A 138 -27.05 -1.43 31.36
C GLY A 138 -26.54 -1.55 29.93
N GLY A 139 -27.22 -0.90 28.96
CA GLY A 139 -26.83 -0.94 27.57
C GLY A 139 -25.45 -0.32 27.27
N ILE A 140 -25.00 0.63 28.08
CA ILE A 140 -23.66 1.21 28.00
C ILE A 140 -22.59 0.23 28.55
N LEU A 141 -22.93 -0.50 29.62
CA LEU A 141 -22.00 -1.46 30.25
C LEU A 141 -21.88 -2.79 29.49
N ASP A 142 -22.86 -3.11 28.65
CA ASP A 142 -22.91 -4.35 27.84
C ASP A 142 -22.19 -4.21 26.49
N LEU A 143 -21.57 -3.05 26.18
CA LEU A 143 -20.75 -2.79 25.00
C LEU A 143 -19.33 -3.31 25.16
#